data_55c975389c5952ea96c2974d4f33ee85
#
_entry.id   55c975389c5952ea96c2974d4f33ee85
#
_cell.length_a   1.000
_cell.length_b   1.000
_cell.length_c   1.000
_cell.angle_alpha   90.00
_cell.angle_beta   90.00
_cell.angle_gamma   90.00
#
_symmetry.space_group_name_H-M   'P 1'
#
loop_
_entity.id
_entity.type
_entity.pdbx_description
1 polymer ?
#
loop_
_entity_poly.entity_id
_entity_poly.type
_entity_poly.pdbx_seq_one_letter_code
_entity_poly.pdbx_strand_id
1 'polypeptide(L)'
;QGWGLTTNGNELIMSDGSNTIYFREPSGFSELRRIEVFDNNGPVKMLNELEYIDGKIYANVYLTDRIVIINPETGVVEGNIDMQGLLTTTQRTGKEDVLNGIAYDPNGKRIFVTGKLWGKLFQVEFIKKK
;
A
#
# COMPACT_ATOMS: atom_id res chain seq x y z
N GLN A 1 -7.40 15.42 3.39
CA GLN A 1 -6.34 15.33 2.37
C GLN A 1 -6.01 13.88 2.08
N GLY A 2 -6.05 13.50 0.81
CA GLY A 2 -5.75 12.14 0.42
C GLY A 2 -4.26 11.93 0.17
N TRP A 3 -3.74 10.77 0.58
CA TRP A 3 -2.36 10.36 0.34
C TRP A 3 -2.28 9.25 -0.71
N GLY A 4 -3.18 8.26 -0.64
CA GLY A 4 -3.24 7.16 -1.60
C GLY A 4 -4.68 6.85 -1.98
N LEU A 5 -4.86 6.27 -3.16
CA LEU A 5 -6.17 5.97 -3.72
C LEU A 5 -6.11 4.67 -4.52
N THR A 6 -7.08 3.79 -4.28
CA THR A 6 -7.30 2.59 -5.09
C THR A 6 -8.80 2.31 -5.18
N THR A 7 -9.17 1.19 -5.77
CA THR A 7 -10.57 0.79 -5.87
C THR A 7 -10.68 -0.74 -5.82
N ASN A 8 -11.78 -1.22 -5.27
CA ASN A 8 -12.14 -2.64 -5.32
C ASN A 8 -13.17 -2.94 -6.43
N GLY A 9 -13.45 -1.93 -7.29
CA GLY A 9 -14.44 -2.04 -8.35
C GLY A 9 -15.80 -1.44 -7.98
N ASN A 10 -16.10 -1.32 -6.68
CA ASN A 10 -17.38 -0.80 -6.19
C ASN A 10 -17.21 0.46 -5.33
N GLU A 11 -16.07 0.59 -4.68
CA GLU A 11 -15.77 1.69 -3.78
C GLU A 11 -14.41 2.29 -4.12
N LEU A 12 -14.27 3.58 -3.90
CA LEU A 12 -12.95 4.23 -3.85
C LEU A 12 -12.38 4.04 -2.46
N ILE A 13 -11.10 3.70 -2.37
CA ILE A 13 -10.42 3.40 -1.11
C ILE A 13 -9.26 4.37 -0.98
N MET A 14 -9.21 5.15 0.10
CA MET A 14 -8.19 6.18 0.25
C MET A 14 -7.61 6.26 1.65
N SER A 15 -6.34 6.64 1.70
CA SER A 15 -5.60 6.92 2.92
C SER A 15 -5.41 8.42 3.08
N ASP A 16 -5.03 8.85 4.30
CA ASP A 16 -4.76 10.25 4.59
C ASP A 16 -3.49 10.45 5.43
N GLY A 17 -2.66 9.42 5.52
CA GLY A 17 -1.44 9.47 6.33
C GLY A 17 -1.64 9.07 7.79
N SER A 18 -2.88 8.81 8.20
CA SER A 18 -3.19 8.26 9.52
C SER A 18 -3.28 6.74 9.44
N ASN A 19 -3.86 6.11 10.47
CA ASN A 19 -4.18 4.68 10.44
C ASN A 19 -5.60 4.41 9.95
N THR A 20 -6.31 5.41 9.44
CA THR A 20 -7.68 5.26 8.94
C THR A 20 -7.67 5.12 7.43
N ILE A 21 -8.50 4.20 6.92
CA ILE A 21 -8.76 4.04 5.50
C ILE A 21 -10.24 4.30 5.28
N TYR A 22 -10.54 5.13 4.29
CA TYR A 22 -11.90 5.58 3.96
C TYR A 22 -12.37 4.91 2.69
N PHE A 23 -13.63 4.45 2.72
CA PHE A 23 -14.30 3.89 1.55
C PHE A 23 -15.36 4.87 1.10
N ARG A 24 -15.29 5.31 -0.15
CA ARG A 24 -16.15 6.36 -0.67
C ARG A 24 -16.89 5.90 -1.92
N GLU A 25 -18.04 6.51 -2.13
CA GLU A 25 -18.85 6.26 -3.32
C GLU A 25 -18.15 6.84 -4.55
N PRO A 26 -18.00 6.06 -5.65
CA PRO A 26 -17.31 6.56 -6.84
C PRO A 26 -17.98 7.76 -7.50
N SER A 27 -19.33 7.81 -7.50
CA SER A 27 -20.06 8.87 -8.20
C SER A 27 -20.14 10.16 -7.43
N GLY A 28 -20.37 10.10 -6.12
CA GLY A 28 -20.59 11.29 -5.28
C GLY A 28 -19.48 11.56 -4.28
N PHE A 29 -18.53 10.64 -4.16
CA PHE A 29 -17.41 10.72 -3.24
C PHE A 29 -17.82 10.79 -1.76
N SER A 30 -19.06 10.48 -1.43
CA SER A 30 -19.50 10.44 -0.04
C SER A 30 -18.89 9.25 0.69
N GLU A 31 -18.64 9.41 1.96
CA GLU A 31 -18.05 8.35 2.78
C GLU A 31 -19.09 7.26 3.05
N LEU A 32 -18.76 6.02 2.68
CA LEU A 32 -19.62 4.87 2.92
C LEU A 32 -19.27 4.18 4.23
N ARG A 33 -17.97 4.07 4.52
CA ARG A 33 -17.47 3.45 5.74
C ARG A 33 -16.00 3.78 5.90
N ARG A 34 -15.45 3.45 7.06
CA ARG A 34 -14.01 3.57 7.33
C ARG A 34 -13.55 2.40 8.18
N ILE A 35 -12.29 2.08 8.09
CA ILE A 35 -11.65 1.09 8.96
C ILE A 35 -10.41 1.73 9.60
N GLU A 36 -10.06 1.24 10.78
CA GLU A 36 -8.82 1.61 11.44
C GLU A 36 -7.87 0.44 11.34
N VAL A 37 -6.66 0.70 10.87
CA VAL A 37 -5.64 -0.33 10.61
C VAL A 37 -4.79 -0.51 11.86
N PHE A 38 -4.63 -1.77 12.27
CA PHE A 38 -3.84 -2.09 13.44
C PHE A 38 -3.21 -3.48 13.32
N ASP A 39 -2.12 -3.66 14.04
CA ASP A 39 -1.45 -4.96 14.18
C ASP A 39 -1.27 -5.26 15.69
N ASN A 40 -0.44 -6.26 16.00
CA ASN A 40 -0.20 -6.67 17.39
C ASN A 40 0.41 -5.56 18.26
N ASN A 41 1.02 -4.55 17.66
CA ASN A 41 1.67 -3.45 18.36
C ASN A 41 0.78 -2.20 18.45
N GLY A 42 -0.43 -2.24 17.90
CA GLY A 42 -1.36 -1.13 17.92
C GLY A 42 -1.65 -0.55 16.55
N PRO A 43 -2.11 0.72 16.48
CA PRO A 43 -2.42 1.37 15.22
C PRO A 43 -1.22 1.44 14.29
N VAL A 44 -1.46 1.20 13.00
CA VAL A 44 -0.44 1.34 11.95
C VAL A 44 -0.72 2.65 11.23
N LYS A 45 0.08 3.66 11.52
CA LYS A 45 -0.07 5.02 10.97
C LYS A 45 0.77 5.21 9.72
N MET A 46 0.67 6.38 9.13
CA MET A 46 1.45 6.78 7.94
C MET A 46 1.11 5.94 6.72
N LEU A 47 -0.12 5.46 6.63
CA LEU A 47 -0.57 4.73 5.45
C LEU A 47 -0.64 5.69 4.27
N ASN A 48 -0.05 5.31 3.14
CA ASN A 48 0.07 6.18 1.99
C ASN A 48 -0.43 5.47 0.73
N GLU A 49 0.47 5.06 -0.16
CA GLU A 49 0.07 4.43 -1.41
C GLU A 49 -0.67 3.14 -1.15
N LEU A 50 -1.77 2.93 -1.88
CA LEU A 50 -2.66 1.79 -1.71
C LEU A 50 -2.82 1.04 -3.03
N GLU A 51 -2.99 -0.29 -2.94
CA GLU A 51 -3.43 -1.11 -4.05
C GLU A 51 -4.31 -2.24 -3.56
N TYR A 52 -5.42 -2.47 -4.24
CA TYR A 52 -6.34 -3.55 -3.91
C TYR A 52 -5.99 -4.77 -4.75
N ILE A 53 -5.58 -5.86 -4.10
CA ILE A 53 -5.10 -7.07 -4.76
C ILE A 53 -5.76 -8.29 -4.12
N ASP A 54 -6.49 -9.07 -4.91
CA ASP A 54 -7.10 -10.32 -4.48
C ASP A 54 -7.85 -10.23 -3.14
N GLY A 55 -8.67 -9.19 -3.00
CA GLY A 55 -9.51 -9.03 -1.81
C GLY A 55 -8.83 -8.43 -0.61
N LYS A 56 -7.59 -7.95 -0.75
CA LYS A 56 -6.83 -7.33 0.34
C LYS A 56 -6.31 -5.97 -0.08
N ILE A 57 -6.10 -5.08 0.90
CA ILE A 57 -5.50 -3.78 0.67
C ILE A 57 -4.01 -3.87 1.00
N TYR A 58 -3.17 -3.55 0.02
CA TYR A 58 -1.72 -3.44 0.21
C TYR A 58 -1.41 -1.96 0.36
N ALA A 59 -0.70 -1.59 1.41
CA ALA A 59 -0.40 -0.19 1.71
C ALA A 59 1.06 0.00 2.06
N ASN A 60 1.66 1.03 1.47
CA ASN A 60 2.97 1.50 1.93
C ASN A 60 2.82 2.21 3.27
N VAL A 61 3.70 1.91 4.20
CA VAL A 61 3.85 2.69 5.42
C VAL A 61 4.92 3.75 5.12
N TYR A 62 4.51 5.01 5.03
CA TYR A 62 5.34 6.11 4.55
C TYR A 62 6.60 6.28 5.42
N LEU A 63 7.70 6.60 4.77
CA LEU A 63 9.04 6.75 5.36
C LEU A 63 9.64 5.45 5.85
N THR A 64 9.12 4.30 5.41
CA THR A 64 9.67 2.98 5.72
C THR A 64 9.79 2.15 4.45
N ASP A 65 10.45 1.01 4.56
CA ASP A 65 10.48 0.00 3.49
C ASP A 65 9.42 -1.08 3.72
N ARG A 66 8.37 -0.75 4.45
CA ARG A 66 7.33 -1.68 4.88
C ARG A 66 6.07 -1.53 4.04
N ILE A 67 5.52 -2.66 3.63
CA ILE A 67 4.18 -2.75 3.03
C ILE A 67 3.36 -3.66 3.95
N VAL A 68 2.15 -3.23 4.27
CA VAL A 68 1.22 -4.05 5.07
C VAL A 68 0.08 -4.56 4.20
N ILE A 69 -0.37 -5.77 4.50
CA ILE A 69 -1.53 -6.39 3.86
C ILE A 69 -2.67 -6.32 4.87
N ILE A 70 -3.75 -5.66 4.48
CA ILE A 70 -4.84 -5.28 5.39
C ILE A 70 -6.12 -5.98 5.00
N ASN A 71 -6.81 -6.53 5.99
CA ASN A 71 -8.17 -7.04 5.80
C ASN A 71 -9.12 -5.85 5.63
N PRO A 72 -9.82 -5.71 4.48
CA PRO A 72 -10.63 -4.52 4.22
C PRO A 72 -11.91 -4.44 5.05
N GLU A 73 -12.31 -5.53 5.68
CA GLU A 73 -13.51 -5.53 6.53
C GLU A 73 -13.20 -5.14 7.97
N THR A 74 -12.03 -5.53 8.48
CA THR A 74 -11.70 -5.39 9.90
C THR A 74 -10.60 -4.36 10.18
N GLY A 75 -9.74 -4.08 9.21
CA GLY A 75 -8.56 -3.23 9.42
C GLY A 75 -7.37 -3.98 10.01
N VAL A 76 -7.51 -5.28 10.26
CA VAL A 76 -6.41 -6.08 10.81
C VAL A 76 -5.31 -6.27 9.77
N VAL A 77 -4.06 -6.04 10.17
CA VAL A 77 -2.91 -6.36 9.33
C VAL A 77 -2.69 -7.86 9.35
N GLU A 78 -2.81 -8.48 8.19
CA GLU A 78 -2.66 -9.91 8.00
C GLU A 78 -1.29 -10.31 7.48
N GLY A 79 -0.52 -9.35 7.00
CA GLY A 79 0.82 -9.62 6.50
C GLY A 79 1.68 -8.37 6.50
N ASN A 80 2.97 -8.58 6.66
CA ASN A 80 3.98 -7.53 6.59
C ASN A 80 5.03 -7.93 5.56
N ILE A 81 5.41 -6.97 4.72
CA ILE A 81 6.40 -7.18 3.69
C ILE A 81 7.52 -6.18 3.92
N ASP A 82 8.73 -6.70 4.08
CA ASP A 82 9.92 -5.87 4.24
C ASP A 82 10.62 -5.78 2.88
N MET A 83 10.65 -4.57 2.34
CA MET A 83 11.28 -4.30 1.04
C MET A 83 12.67 -3.69 1.21
N GLN A 84 13.24 -3.75 2.40
CA GLN A 84 14.58 -3.23 2.67
C GLN A 84 15.59 -3.88 1.73
N GLY A 85 16.44 -3.06 1.12
CA GLY A 85 17.46 -3.56 0.21
C GLY A 85 17.00 -3.83 -1.22
N LEU A 86 15.74 -3.57 -1.55
CA LEU A 86 15.24 -3.76 -2.91
C LEU A 86 16.03 -2.92 -3.91
N LEU A 87 16.28 -1.65 -3.58
CA LEU A 87 17.13 -0.79 -4.40
C LEU A 87 18.56 -0.89 -3.88
N THR A 88 19.41 -1.57 -4.65
CA THR A 88 20.81 -1.81 -4.26
C THR A 88 21.65 -0.54 -4.38
N THR A 89 22.82 -0.54 -3.75
CA THR A 89 23.76 0.57 -3.83
C THR A 89 24.15 0.93 -5.26
N THR A 90 24.32 -0.10 -6.11
CA THR A 90 24.68 0.11 -7.52
C THR A 90 23.55 0.71 -8.35
N GLN A 91 22.32 0.56 -7.90
CA GLN A 91 21.13 1.10 -8.58
C GLN A 91 20.75 2.49 -8.08
N ARG A 92 21.35 2.95 -7.00
CA ARG A 92 21.03 4.24 -6.41
C ARG A 92 21.72 5.37 -7.16
N THR A 93 20.99 6.44 -7.37
CA THR A 93 21.51 7.65 -8.02
C THR A 93 21.89 8.74 -7.01
N GLY A 94 21.54 8.54 -5.74
CA GLY A 94 21.72 9.55 -4.69
C GLY A 94 20.54 10.51 -4.58
N LYS A 95 19.53 10.35 -5.40
CA LYS A 95 18.35 11.24 -5.42
C LYS A 95 17.09 10.54 -4.95
N GLU A 96 17.18 9.25 -4.61
CA GLU A 96 16.04 8.45 -4.21
C GLU A 96 15.45 8.92 -2.89
N ASP A 97 14.14 8.90 -2.82
CA ASP A 97 13.37 9.11 -1.63
C ASP A 97 12.78 7.75 -1.20
N VAL A 98 11.76 7.76 -0.38
CA VAL A 98 11.20 6.55 0.24
C VAL A 98 10.47 5.65 -0.74
N LEU A 99 10.38 4.35 -0.39
CA LEU A 99 9.50 3.40 -1.05
C LEU A 99 8.07 3.93 -0.98
N ASN A 100 7.42 4.08 -2.13
CA ASN A 100 6.04 4.53 -2.18
C ASN A 100 5.50 4.35 -3.59
N GLY A 101 4.86 3.24 -3.83
CA GLY A 101 4.22 2.96 -5.10
C GLY A 101 4.02 1.47 -5.26
N ILE A 102 2.76 1.07 -5.40
CA ILE A 102 2.37 -0.31 -5.63
C ILE A 102 1.39 -0.30 -6.81
N ALA A 103 1.62 -1.16 -7.78
CA ALA A 103 0.69 -1.32 -8.90
C ALA A 103 0.44 -2.80 -9.13
N TYR A 104 -0.77 -3.14 -9.52
CA TYR A 104 -1.18 -4.50 -9.79
C TYR A 104 -1.76 -4.63 -11.19
N ASP A 105 -1.25 -5.58 -11.95
CA ASP A 105 -1.79 -5.96 -13.25
C ASP A 105 -2.64 -7.22 -13.07
N PRO A 106 -3.99 -7.10 -13.04
CA PRO A 106 -4.84 -8.26 -12.78
C PRO A 106 -4.82 -9.28 -13.93
N ASN A 107 -4.57 -8.84 -15.15
CA ASN A 107 -4.54 -9.75 -16.31
C ASN A 107 -3.32 -10.67 -16.26
N GLY A 108 -2.16 -10.12 -15.92
CA GLY A 108 -0.93 -10.91 -15.79
C GLY A 108 -0.63 -11.34 -14.37
N LYS A 109 -1.42 -10.91 -13.40
CA LYS A 109 -1.21 -11.13 -11.97
C LYS A 109 0.18 -10.70 -11.53
N ARG A 110 0.60 -9.52 -12.00
CA ARG A 110 1.92 -8.97 -11.70
C ARG A 110 1.82 -7.81 -10.73
N ILE A 111 2.73 -7.79 -9.76
CA ILE A 111 2.83 -6.72 -8.77
C ILE A 111 4.11 -5.96 -9.03
N PHE A 112 4.01 -4.64 -9.04
CA PHE A 112 5.16 -3.76 -9.24
C PHE A 112 5.31 -2.84 -8.05
N VAL A 113 6.54 -2.58 -7.63
CA VAL A 113 6.82 -1.61 -6.58
C VAL A 113 7.90 -0.64 -7.04
N THR A 114 7.84 0.57 -6.53
CA THR A 114 8.84 1.60 -6.78
C THR A 114 8.87 2.56 -5.60
N GLY A 115 9.64 3.62 -5.69
CA GLY A 115 9.69 4.67 -4.69
C GLY A 115 9.82 6.03 -5.32
N LYS A 116 9.67 7.06 -4.51
CA LYS A 116 9.80 8.44 -4.96
C LYS A 116 11.21 8.69 -5.46
N LEU A 117 11.32 9.27 -6.64
CA LEU A 117 12.58 9.59 -7.32
C LEU A 117 13.46 8.37 -7.58
N TRP A 118 12.90 7.17 -7.55
CA TRP A 118 13.62 5.96 -7.91
C TRP A 118 13.77 5.86 -9.42
N GLY A 119 14.96 5.46 -9.88
CA GLY A 119 15.20 5.19 -11.30
C GLY A 119 14.76 3.80 -11.73
N LYS A 120 14.15 3.02 -10.84
CA LYS A 120 13.78 1.63 -11.10
C LYS A 120 12.34 1.34 -10.68
N LEU A 121 11.68 0.50 -11.47
CA LEU A 121 10.40 -0.13 -11.15
C LEU A 121 10.67 -1.63 -11.03
N PHE A 122 10.21 -2.24 -9.95
CA PHE A 122 10.47 -3.65 -9.67
C PHE A 122 9.20 -4.47 -9.80
N GLN A 123 9.26 -5.55 -10.58
CA GLN A 123 8.23 -6.58 -10.53
C GLN A 123 8.59 -7.53 -9.40
N VAL A 124 7.65 -7.80 -8.50
CA VAL A 124 7.90 -8.60 -7.31
C VAL A 124 6.85 -9.68 -7.14
N GLU A 125 7.22 -10.71 -6.44
CA GLU A 125 6.32 -11.76 -6.00
C GLU A 125 6.47 -11.87 -4.48
N PHE A 126 5.35 -11.80 -3.76
CA PHE A 126 5.38 -11.88 -2.31
C PHE A 126 5.18 -13.33 -1.89
N ILE A 127 6.19 -13.87 -1.22
CA ILE A 127 6.19 -15.25 -0.76
C ILE A 127 5.93 -15.27 0.74
N LYS A 128 4.93 -16.05 1.14
CA LYS A 128 4.57 -16.14 2.55
C LYS A 128 5.69 -16.85 3.31
N LYS A 129 6.17 -16.20 4.36
CA LYS A 129 7.19 -16.75 5.23
C LYS A 129 6.60 -17.83 6.12
N LYS A 130 7.24 -18.96 6.15
CA LYS A 130 6.81 -20.08 6.98
C LYS A 130 7.32 -19.96 8.41
#